data_289dcfc93ad6366c47cded1209bfdd93
#
_entry.id   289dcfc93ad6366c47cded1209bfdd93
#
_cell.length_a   1.000
_cell.length_b   1.000
_cell.length_c   1.000
_cell.angle_alpha   90.00
_cell.angle_beta   90.00
_cell.angle_gamma   90.00
#
_symmetry.space_group_name_H-M   'P 1'
#
loop_
_entity.id
_entity.type
_entity.pdbx_description
1 polymer ?
#
loop_
_entity_poly.entity_id
_entity_poly.type
_entity_poly.pdbx_seq_one_letter_code
_entity_poly.pdbx_strand_id
1 'polypeptide(L)'
;IWTKQKQETIEKIPPETEKIIAEAENSNVYNNSELDTIAHKEIKVENTQVEENNERLEIVENNNDIDPQETKEWLESLSAVVYSEGPERAHFLIKQLIDQAYKEGSNIPYTQNTPYINTIPADEEIKSPGDQNIERKIRALIRWNSAVMVVRANMRDPSLGGHIGTFASAATLYDIGMNHFWRAKSNKFGGDLIYFQGHSAPGIYARAFLEGRLDEKQLDRFRQEVYPGGLSSYPHPWLMPNFWQFPTVSMGLGPMLAIYQARYMKYLINRGLIKDEGRKVWAFLGDGEMDEPESLGAIGLAAREKLDNLIFVVNCNLQRLDGPVRGNGKIIQELEGSFRGAGWNVIKVIWGSYWDPLLANDKTGHLVKAMNETVDGEYQAMKARDGAYVREKFFGKFPETRELVSSLSDKDIWRLNRGGHDPHKVFAAYDRATKNIGSPTVVIAKTIKGYGMGKTGESVNTTHQTKKLDIDDLMYYRDR
;
A
#
# COMPACT_ATOMS: atom_id res chain seq x y z
N ILE A 1 -4.98 -6.54 27.11
CA ILE A 1 -3.86 -6.02 27.97
C ILE A 1 -4.30 -4.87 28.87
N TRP A 2 -5.55 -4.46 28.84
CA TRP A 2 -6.08 -3.30 29.57
C TRP A 2 -6.77 -3.59 30.90
N THR A 3 -6.65 -4.76 31.48
CA THR A 3 -7.56 -5.28 32.50
C THR A 3 -7.12 -5.27 33.94
N LYS A 4 -5.90 -5.01 34.28
CA LYS A 4 -5.45 -5.32 35.66
C LYS A 4 -5.41 -4.19 36.69
N GLN A 5 -5.73 -2.93 36.36
CA GLN A 5 -5.67 -1.81 37.34
C GLN A 5 -6.89 -0.90 37.40
N LYS A 6 -8.08 -1.41 37.25
CA LYS A 6 -9.26 -0.67 36.85
C LYS A 6 -10.35 -0.45 37.88
N GLN A 7 -10.12 -0.11 39.07
CA GLN A 7 -11.25 0.16 39.96
C GLN A 7 -11.52 1.64 40.33
N GLU A 8 -10.66 2.58 39.95
CA GLU A 8 -10.80 3.94 40.50
C GLU A 8 -11.01 5.09 39.48
N THR A 9 -11.13 4.83 38.16
CA THR A 9 -11.22 5.95 37.20
C THR A 9 -12.43 5.86 36.23
N ILE A 10 -13.45 5.05 36.52
CA ILE A 10 -14.50 4.65 35.54
C ILE A 10 -15.82 5.44 35.65
N GLU A 11 -15.90 6.53 36.38
CA GLU A 11 -17.18 7.24 36.59
C GLU A 11 -17.78 7.96 35.37
N LYS A 12 -17.20 7.89 34.16
CA LYS A 12 -17.70 8.62 32.96
C LYS A 12 -17.77 7.83 31.64
N ILE A 13 -17.58 6.54 31.67
CA ILE A 13 -17.76 5.72 30.47
C ILE A 13 -19.16 5.12 30.50
N PRO A 14 -19.96 5.20 29.40
CA PRO A 14 -21.25 4.53 29.37
C PRO A 14 -21.10 3.03 29.68
N PRO A 15 -22.00 2.44 30.48
CA PRO A 15 -21.90 1.02 30.91
C PRO A 15 -21.78 0.02 29.76
N GLU A 16 -22.33 0.34 28.61
CA GLU A 16 -22.26 -0.46 27.39
C GLU A 16 -20.84 -0.52 26.79
N THR A 17 -20.08 0.57 26.89
CA THR A 17 -18.69 0.61 26.40
C THR A 17 -17.75 -0.21 27.29
N GLU A 18 -18.02 -0.25 28.61
CA GLU A 18 -17.29 -1.09 29.56
C GLU A 18 -17.53 -2.59 29.29
N LYS A 19 -18.77 -2.95 28.95
CA LYS A 19 -19.14 -4.31 28.62
C LYS A 19 -18.41 -4.83 27.38
N ILE A 20 -18.28 -4.01 26.36
CA ILE A 20 -17.56 -4.34 25.14
C ILE A 20 -16.06 -4.53 25.40
N ILE A 21 -15.49 -3.68 26.24
CA ILE A 21 -14.07 -3.80 26.63
C ILE A 21 -13.85 -5.09 27.43
N ALA A 22 -14.75 -5.44 28.34
CA ALA A 22 -14.67 -6.65 29.13
C ALA A 22 -14.93 -7.94 28.31
N GLU A 23 -15.86 -7.90 27.35
CA GLU A 23 -16.13 -9.02 26.45
C GLU A 23 -14.98 -9.26 25.46
N ALA A 24 -14.29 -8.23 25.02
CA ALA A 24 -13.08 -8.34 24.18
C ALA A 24 -11.93 -9.06 24.89
N GLU A 25 -11.90 -9.02 26.23
CA GLU A 25 -10.89 -9.67 27.06
C GLU A 25 -11.20 -11.15 27.31
N ASN A 26 -12.47 -11.52 27.29
CA ASN A 26 -12.90 -12.89 27.57
C ASN A 26 -13.10 -13.77 26.33
N SER A 27 -13.12 -13.18 25.12
CA SER A 27 -13.26 -13.96 23.89
C SER A 27 -11.93 -14.56 23.43
N ASN A 28 -11.56 -15.67 24.03
CA ASN A 28 -10.49 -16.57 23.56
C ASN A 28 -10.98 -17.50 22.44
N VAL A 29 -11.89 -17.05 21.58
CA VAL A 29 -12.48 -17.91 20.56
C VAL A 29 -12.23 -17.32 19.17
N TYR A 30 -11.04 -17.59 18.65
CA TYR A 30 -10.86 -17.70 17.21
C TYR A 30 -10.81 -19.18 16.84
N ASN A 31 -11.94 -19.70 16.41
CA ASN A 31 -12.01 -21.04 15.85
C ASN A 31 -11.35 -21.00 14.46
N ASN A 32 -10.13 -21.50 14.38
CA ASN A 32 -9.29 -21.55 13.18
C ASN A 32 -9.81 -22.49 12.07
N SER A 33 -10.95 -23.18 12.27
CA SER A 33 -11.35 -24.26 11.39
C SER A 33 -12.01 -23.85 10.08
N GLU A 34 -12.54 -22.65 9.95
CA GLU A 34 -13.20 -22.21 8.70
C GLU A 34 -12.28 -21.48 7.71
N LEU A 35 -11.17 -20.91 8.17
CA LEU A 35 -10.25 -20.19 7.29
C LEU A 35 -9.21 -21.11 6.64
N ASP A 36 -8.82 -22.20 7.32
CA ASP A 36 -7.88 -23.20 6.79
C ASP A 36 -8.53 -24.11 5.73
N THR A 37 -9.85 -24.29 5.77
CA THR A 37 -10.56 -25.17 4.82
C THR A 37 -10.66 -24.58 3.40
N ILE A 38 -10.43 -23.28 3.23
CA ILE A 38 -10.49 -22.62 1.92
C ILE A 38 -9.10 -22.48 1.32
N ALA A 39 -8.04 -22.40 2.13
CA ALA A 39 -6.67 -22.33 1.65
C ALA A 39 -6.14 -23.68 1.10
N HIS A 40 -6.78 -24.79 1.42
CA HIS A 40 -6.40 -26.15 1.02
C HIS A 40 -7.47 -26.91 0.23
N LYS A 41 -8.44 -26.24 -0.39
CA LYS A 41 -9.07 -26.85 -1.55
C LYS A 41 -8.06 -26.80 -2.67
N GLU A 42 -7.16 -27.75 -2.68
CA GLU A 42 -6.46 -28.19 -3.88
C GLU A 42 -7.52 -28.40 -4.97
N ILE A 43 -7.53 -27.52 -5.95
CA ILE A 43 -8.10 -27.87 -7.24
C ILE A 43 -7.17 -28.99 -7.71
N LYS A 44 -7.62 -30.24 -7.64
CA LYS A 44 -7.00 -31.34 -8.33
C LYS A 44 -6.97 -30.99 -9.80
N VAL A 45 -5.84 -30.46 -10.23
CA VAL A 45 -5.48 -30.46 -11.64
C VAL A 45 -5.09 -31.92 -11.93
N GLU A 46 -5.98 -32.64 -12.56
CA GLU A 46 -5.60 -33.90 -13.20
C GLU A 46 -4.46 -33.59 -14.16
N ASN A 47 -3.33 -34.27 -13.93
CA ASN A 47 -2.21 -34.31 -14.85
C ASN A 47 -2.69 -34.95 -16.17
N THR A 48 -3.20 -34.13 -17.06
CA THR A 48 -3.27 -34.46 -18.48
C THR A 48 -2.02 -33.93 -19.13
N GLN A 49 -1.34 -34.84 -19.81
CA GLN A 49 -0.06 -34.71 -20.47
C GLN A 49 0.11 -33.39 -21.22
N VAL A 50 1.37 -32.95 -21.23
CA VAL A 50 1.93 -31.86 -22.03
C VAL A 50 1.64 -32.13 -23.50
N GLU A 51 0.51 -31.64 -23.99
CA GLU A 51 0.30 -31.39 -25.40
C GLU A 51 0.51 -29.88 -25.62
N GLU A 52 1.34 -29.60 -26.57
CA GLU A 52 1.88 -28.35 -27.07
C GLU A 52 0.99 -27.11 -26.80
N ASN A 53 1.50 -26.22 -25.91
CA ASN A 53 0.96 -24.90 -25.66
C ASN A 53 1.20 -23.97 -26.88
N ASN A 54 0.43 -24.13 -27.93
CA ASN A 54 0.43 -23.22 -29.10
C ASN A 54 -0.81 -22.32 -29.19
N GLU A 55 -1.59 -22.14 -28.09
CA GLU A 55 -2.80 -21.28 -28.10
C GLU A 55 -2.68 -20.08 -27.16
N ARG A 56 -1.55 -19.41 -27.13
CA ARG A 56 -1.37 -18.32 -26.14
C ARG A 56 -1.54 -16.89 -26.65
N LEU A 57 -1.96 -16.68 -27.88
CA LEU A 57 -2.21 -15.31 -28.38
C LEU A 57 -3.47 -15.27 -29.24
N GLU A 58 -4.65 -15.28 -28.61
CA GLU A 58 -5.79 -14.61 -29.23
C GLU A 58 -5.54 -13.11 -29.16
N ILE A 59 -5.14 -12.55 -30.29
CA ILE A 59 -5.00 -11.10 -30.49
C ILE A 59 -6.38 -10.49 -30.28
N VAL A 60 -6.51 -9.53 -29.35
CA VAL A 60 -7.67 -8.65 -29.29
C VAL A 60 -7.81 -8.07 -30.70
N GLU A 61 -8.86 -8.46 -31.43
CA GLU A 61 -9.17 -7.91 -32.73
C GLU A 61 -9.31 -6.40 -32.60
N ASN A 62 -8.21 -5.71 -32.87
CA ASN A 62 -8.23 -4.27 -33.00
C ASN A 62 -8.75 -4.03 -34.42
N ASN A 63 -9.98 -3.55 -34.58
CA ASN A 63 -10.62 -3.29 -35.89
C ASN A 63 -9.81 -2.38 -36.83
N ASN A 64 -8.62 -1.92 -36.45
CA ASN A 64 -7.69 -1.09 -37.18
C ASN A 64 -6.37 -1.81 -37.55
N ASP A 65 -6.21 -3.10 -37.26
CA ASP A 65 -5.04 -3.87 -37.66
C ASP A 65 -5.16 -4.24 -39.16
N ILE A 66 -4.22 -3.73 -39.94
CA ILE A 66 -4.22 -3.96 -41.41
C ILE A 66 -3.62 -5.29 -41.81
N ASP A 67 -2.82 -5.91 -40.94
CA ASP A 67 -2.25 -7.24 -41.13
C ASP A 67 -2.13 -7.98 -39.77
N PRO A 68 -3.20 -8.63 -39.32
CA PRO A 68 -3.21 -9.37 -38.06
C PRO A 68 -2.20 -10.52 -38.02
N GLN A 69 -1.87 -11.12 -39.19
CA GLN A 69 -0.90 -12.19 -39.27
C GLN A 69 0.53 -11.68 -39.00
N GLU A 70 0.92 -10.59 -39.62
CA GLU A 70 2.22 -9.94 -39.36
C GLU A 70 2.34 -9.52 -37.87
N THR A 71 1.28 -8.91 -37.32
CA THR A 71 1.24 -8.53 -35.90
C THR A 71 1.46 -9.73 -34.99
N LYS A 72 0.82 -10.86 -35.28
CA LYS A 72 0.99 -12.11 -34.53
C LYS A 72 2.43 -12.62 -34.60
N GLU A 73 3.05 -12.63 -35.77
CA GLU A 73 4.44 -13.08 -35.97
C GLU A 73 5.44 -12.21 -35.17
N TRP A 74 5.25 -10.89 -35.13
CA TRP A 74 6.05 -10.01 -34.31
C TRP A 74 5.94 -10.30 -32.82
N LEU A 75 4.71 -10.52 -32.31
CA LEU A 75 4.46 -10.84 -30.89
C LEU A 75 5.03 -12.20 -30.50
N GLU A 76 4.88 -13.22 -31.36
CA GLU A 76 5.45 -14.55 -31.15
C GLU A 76 6.99 -14.50 -31.13
N SER A 77 7.60 -13.75 -32.06
CA SER A 77 9.04 -13.53 -32.08
C SER A 77 9.57 -12.87 -30.80
N LEU A 78 8.88 -11.86 -30.29
CA LEU A 78 9.24 -11.23 -29.02
C LEU A 78 9.11 -12.21 -27.85
N SER A 79 8.02 -13.00 -27.81
CA SER A 79 7.80 -14.01 -26.79
C SER A 79 8.89 -15.09 -26.81
N ALA A 80 9.32 -15.52 -27.98
CA ALA A 80 10.43 -16.48 -28.15
C ALA A 80 11.76 -15.90 -27.59
N VAL A 81 12.05 -14.64 -27.85
CA VAL A 81 13.24 -13.97 -27.27
C VAL A 81 13.17 -13.91 -25.74
N VAL A 82 12.02 -13.54 -25.18
CA VAL A 82 11.86 -13.52 -23.73
C VAL A 82 12.09 -14.91 -23.12
N TYR A 83 11.56 -15.95 -23.78
CA TYR A 83 11.71 -17.33 -23.32
C TYR A 83 13.14 -17.86 -23.43
N SER A 84 13.84 -17.59 -24.55
CA SER A 84 15.16 -18.18 -24.82
C SER A 84 16.32 -17.37 -24.23
N GLU A 85 16.23 -16.05 -24.24
CA GLU A 85 17.34 -15.15 -23.89
C GLU A 85 17.03 -14.25 -22.69
N GLY A 86 15.79 -14.26 -22.19
CA GLY A 86 15.34 -13.52 -21.04
C GLY A 86 14.89 -12.07 -21.32
N PRO A 87 14.29 -11.42 -20.31
CA PRO A 87 13.67 -10.09 -20.45
C PRO A 87 14.66 -8.98 -20.79
N GLU A 88 15.92 -9.10 -20.39
CA GLU A 88 16.96 -8.09 -20.67
C GLU A 88 17.26 -7.99 -22.18
N ARG A 89 17.30 -9.12 -22.88
CA ARG A 89 17.49 -9.14 -24.31
C ARG A 89 16.29 -8.58 -25.06
N ALA A 90 15.08 -8.94 -24.64
CA ALA A 90 13.85 -8.37 -25.19
C ALA A 90 13.81 -6.84 -25.00
N HIS A 91 14.18 -6.34 -23.83
CA HIS A 91 14.28 -4.90 -23.55
C HIS A 91 15.24 -4.22 -24.53
N PHE A 92 16.42 -4.79 -24.72
CA PHE A 92 17.40 -4.25 -25.67
C PHE A 92 16.84 -4.16 -27.10
N LEU A 93 16.18 -5.24 -27.58
CA LEU A 93 15.61 -5.28 -28.93
C LEU A 93 14.49 -4.27 -29.10
N ILE A 94 13.55 -4.18 -28.15
CA ILE A 94 12.47 -3.17 -28.18
C ILE A 94 13.06 -1.76 -28.27
N LYS A 95 14.09 -1.48 -27.49
CA LYS A 95 14.76 -0.16 -27.53
C LYS A 95 15.35 0.12 -28.91
N GLN A 96 16.02 -0.85 -29.54
CA GLN A 96 16.57 -0.70 -30.89
C GLN A 96 15.47 -0.47 -31.93
N LEU A 97 14.33 -1.18 -31.81
CA LEU A 97 13.18 -0.98 -32.70
C LEU A 97 12.58 0.42 -32.55
N ILE A 98 12.43 0.90 -31.34
CA ILE A 98 11.96 2.27 -31.05
C ILE A 98 12.92 3.30 -31.63
N ASP A 99 14.24 3.15 -31.41
CA ASP A 99 15.26 4.05 -31.93
C ASP A 99 15.26 4.06 -33.48
N GLN A 100 15.05 2.91 -34.12
CA GLN A 100 14.95 2.79 -35.56
C GLN A 100 13.67 3.46 -36.10
N ALA A 101 12.54 3.21 -35.48
CA ALA A 101 11.27 3.82 -35.87
C ALA A 101 11.32 5.37 -35.80
N TYR A 102 11.97 5.94 -34.77
CA TYR A 102 12.21 7.39 -34.71
C TYR A 102 13.10 7.88 -35.84
N LYS A 103 14.17 7.16 -36.20
CA LYS A 103 15.04 7.52 -37.32
C LYS A 103 14.30 7.54 -38.66
N GLU A 104 13.34 6.68 -38.83
CA GLU A 104 12.49 6.57 -40.02
C GLU A 104 11.31 7.56 -40.01
N GLY A 105 11.19 8.39 -38.96
CA GLY A 105 10.17 9.42 -38.86
C GLY A 105 8.80 8.92 -38.41
N SER A 106 8.72 7.70 -37.88
CA SER A 106 7.48 7.16 -37.34
C SER A 106 7.08 7.89 -36.05
N ASN A 107 5.80 8.27 -35.95
CA ASN A 107 5.24 8.81 -34.72
C ASN A 107 4.85 7.65 -33.80
N ILE A 108 5.73 7.33 -32.85
CA ILE A 108 5.49 6.22 -31.92
C ILE A 108 4.61 6.74 -30.78
N PRO A 109 3.45 6.12 -30.53
CA PRO A 109 2.65 6.44 -29.35
C PRO A 109 3.45 6.16 -28.09
N TYR A 110 3.80 7.22 -27.35
CA TYR A 110 4.54 7.06 -26.10
C TYR A 110 3.60 7.18 -24.91
N THR A 111 3.62 6.18 -24.04
CA THR A 111 3.01 6.26 -22.72
C THR A 111 4.04 5.91 -21.67
N GLN A 112 4.11 6.72 -20.60
CA GLN A 112 4.95 6.45 -19.43
C GLN A 112 4.32 5.45 -18.49
N ASN A 113 3.08 5.03 -18.75
CA ASN A 113 2.29 4.17 -17.90
C ASN A 113 2.34 2.73 -18.37
N THR A 114 2.49 1.82 -17.44
CA THR A 114 2.25 0.39 -17.63
C THR A 114 0.79 0.05 -17.30
N PRO A 115 0.27 -1.12 -17.70
CA PRO A 115 -1.10 -1.53 -17.33
C PRO A 115 -1.36 -1.39 -15.83
N TYR A 116 -2.65 -1.25 -15.45
CA TYR A 116 -3.06 -1.03 -14.06
C TYR A 116 -3.03 -2.32 -13.22
N ILE A 117 -1.84 -2.95 -13.21
CA ILE A 117 -1.53 -4.20 -12.50
C ILE A 117 -0.26 -4.02 -11.66
N ASN A 118 0.08 -5.02 -10.86
CA ASN A 118 1.32 -5.03 -10.09
C ASN A 118 2.54 -5.03 -11.00
N THR A 119 3.59 -4.31 -10.59
CA THR A 119 4.86 -4.29 -11.36
C THR A 119 5.62 -5.62 -11.25
N ILE A 120 5.53 -6.29 -10.09
CA ILE A 120 6.15 -7.60 -9.88
C ILE A 120 5.10 -8.65 -10.21
N PRO A 121 5.35 -9.54 -11.18
CA PRO A 121 4.50 -10.68 -11.47
C PRO A 121 4.42 -11.65 -10.28
N ALA A 122 3.31 -12.35 -10.13
CA ALA A 122 3.06 -13.22 -8.97
C ALA A 122 4.09 -14.37 -8.83
N ASP A 123 4.64 -14.84 -9.92
CA ASP A 123 5.68 -15.89 -10.00
C ASP A 123 7.09 -15.38 -9.64
N GLU A 124 7.33 -14.06 -9.72
CA GLU A 124 8.58 -13.42 -9.30
C GLU A 124 8.55 -12.93 -7.84
N GLU A 125 7.42 -13.02 -7.17
CA GLU A 125 7.27 -12.50 -5.82
C GLU A 125 7.99 -13.36 -4.78
N ILE A 126 8.86 -12.72 -4.00
CA ILE A 126 9.46 -13.36 -2.82
C ILE A 126 8.42 -13.38 -1.70
N LYS A 127 8.18 -14.55 -1.14
CA LYS A 127 7.24 -14.73 -0.03
C LYS A 127 7.78 -14.04 1.24
N SER A 128 6.89 -13.35 1.95
CA SER A 128 7.20 -12.78 3.26
C SER A 128 7.62 -13.88 4.23
N PRO A 129 8.78 -13.76 4.88
CA PRO A 129 9.21 -14.70 5.91
C PRO A 129 8.39 -14.51 7.20
N GLY A 130 8.51 -15.46 8.11
CA GLY A 130 7.91 -15.38 9.44
C GLY A 130 6.51 -16.00 9.53
N ASP A 131 5.91 -15.89 10.71
CA ASP A 131 4.58 -16.41 10.99
C ASP A 131 3.52 -15.33 10.72
N GLN A 132 2.83 -15.47 9.60
CA GLN A 132 1.78 -14.55 9.17
C GLN A 132 0.61 -14.45 10.15
N ASN A 133 0.35 -15.50 10.97
CA ASN A 133 -0.70 -15.45 11.97
C ASN A 133 -0.31 -14.56 13.16
N ILE A 134 0.95 -14.63 13.58
CA ILE A 134 1.48 -13.76 14.64
C ILE A 134 1.50 -12.31 14.14
N GLU A 135 2.01 -12.06 12.93
CA GLU A 135 2.06 -10.71 12.36
C GLU A 135 0.67 -10.11 12.18
N ARG A 136 -0.31 -10.91 11.73
CA ARG A 136 -1.71 -10.48 11.66
C ARG A 136 -2.25 -10.05 13.01
N LYS A 137 -1.97 -10.81 14.09
CA LYS A 137 -2.37 -10.46 15.44
C LYS A 137 -1.72 -9.16 15.92
N ILE A 138 -0.42 -9.01 15.70
CA ILE A 138 0.33 -7.78 16.04
C ILE A 138 -0.29 -6.58 15.32
N ARG A 139 -0.50 -6.69 14.02
CA ARG A 139 -1.10 -5.63 13.19
C ARG A 139 -2.54 -5.29 13.65
N ALA A 140 -3.34 -6.29 13.99
CA ALA A 140 -4.68 -6.08 14.53
C ALA A 140 -4.65 -5.32 15.86
N LEU A 141 -3.74 -5.67 16.79
CA LEU A 141 -3.55 -4.97 18.06
C LEU A 141 -3.08 -3.52 17.85
N ILE A 142 -2.15 -3.27 16.93
CA ILE A 142 -1.69 -1.91 16.62
C ILE A 142 -2.86 -1.08 16.07
N ARG A 143 -3.63 -1.62 15.12
CA ARG A 143 -4.78 -0.94 14.53
C ARG A 143 -5.82 -0.62 15.61
N TRP A 144 -6.15 -1.59 16.45
CA TRP A 144 -7.09 -1.40 17.55
C TRP A 144 -6.63 -0.32 18.53
N ASN A 145 -5.40 -0.42 19.04
CA ASN A 145 -4.87 0.56 19.99
C ASN A 145 -4.80 1.97 19.40
N SER A 146 -4.46 2.08 18.12
CA SER A 146 -4.45 3.35 17.39
C SER A 146 -5.84 3.98 17.34
N ALA A 147 -6.87 3.21 17.00
CA ALA A 147 -8.25 3.70 16.93
C ALA A 147 -8.79 4.05 18.30
N VAL A 148 -8.62 3.18 19.30
CA VAL A 148 -9.09 3.40 20.68
C VAL A 148 -8.43 4.63 21.30
N MET A 149 -7.14 4.85 21.10
CA MET A 149 -6.44 6.05 21.58
C MET A 149 -7.11 7.32 21.06
N VAL A 150 -7.41 7.41 19.77
CA VAL A 150 -8.07 8.58 19.17
C VAL A 150 -9.51 8.72 19.68
N VAL A 151 -10.28 7.64 19.72
CA VAL A 151 -11.68 7.66 20.19
C VAL A 151 -11.75 8.09 21.65
N ARG A 152 -10.93 7.51 22.55
CA ARG A 152 -10.88 7.89 23.98
C ARG A 152 -10.49 9.35 24.17
N ALA A 153 -9.51 9.84 23.43
CA ALA A 153 -9.14 11.25 23.49
C ALA A 153 -10.33 12.16 23.16
N ASN A 154 -11.06 11.87 22.08
CA ASN A 154 -12.22 12.66 21.64
C ASN A 154 -13.49 12.44 22.49
N MET A 155 -13.60 11.36 23.24
CA MET A 155 -14.66 11.21 24.26
C MET A 155 -14.43 12.15 25.45
N ARG A 156 -13.18 12.41 25.82
CA ARG A 156 -12.83 13.35 26.90
C ARG A 156 -12.91 14.80 26.44
N ASP A 157 -12.35 15.08 25.28
CA ASP A 157 -12.36 16.42 24.66
C ASP A 157 -12.50 16.31 23.14
N PRO A 158 -13.69 16.58 22.58
CA PRO A 158 -13.94 16.49 21.14
C PRO A 158 -13.08 17.44 20.28
N SER A 159 -12.45 18.45 20.88
CA SER A 159 -11.57 19.40 20.19
C SER A 159 -10.19 18.81 19.85
N LEU A 160 -9.75 17.74 20.52
CA LEU A 160 -8.44 17.14 20.32
C LEU A 160 -8.24 16.59 18.91
N GLY A 161 -9.29 16.04 18.30
CA GLY A 161 -9.20 15.50 16.93
C GLY A 161 -8.32 14.25 16.85
N GLY A 162 -7.65 14.07 15.70
CA GLY A 162 -6.83 12.92 15.36
C GLY A 162 -7.36 12.20 14.13
N HIS A 163 -6.58 11.28 13.59
CA HIS A 163 -6.91 10.58 12.36
C HIS A 163 -6.82 9.07 12.56
N ILE A 164 -7.90 8.34 12.29
CA ILE A 164 -7.92 6.88 12.33
C ILE A 164 -7.73 6.31 10.91
N GLY A 165 -8.42 6.91 9.92
CA GLY A 165 -8.54 6.39 8.57
C GLY A 165 -7.23 6.27 7.80
N THR A 166 -6.27 7.19 8.01
CA THR A 166 -4.97 7.15 7.33
C THR A 166 -4.13 5.98 7.81
N PHE A 167 -3.98 5.80 9.12
CA PHE A 167 -3.23 4.65 9.63
C PHE A 167 -3.93 3.33 9.31
N ALA A 168 -5.26 3.27 9.39
CA ALA A 168 -6.02 2.09 9.02
C ALA A 168 -5.71 1.65 7.58
N SER A 169 -5.54 2.60 6.65
CA SER A 169 -5.16 2.29 5.27
C SER A 169 -3.69 1.86 5.12
N ALA A 170 -2.78 2.41 5.91
CA ALA A 170 -1.33 2.20 5.77
C ALA A 170 -0.76 1.14 6.72
N ALA A 171 -1.57 0.53 7.58
CA ALA A 171 -1.09 -0.35 8.65
C ALA A 171 -0.19 -1.50 8.14
N THR A 172 -0.54 -2.15 7.03
CA THR A 172 0.30 -3.21 6.44
C THR A 172 1.62 -2.67 5.91
N LEU A 173 1.63 -1.47 5.31
CA LEU A 173 2.84 -0.84 4.78
C LEU A 173 3.84 -0.57 5.90
N TYR A 174 3.37 -0.06 7.05
CA TYR A 174 4.22 0.18 8.23
C TYR A 174 4.67 -1.11 8.91
N ASP A 175 3.75 -2.07 9.05
CA ASP A 175 4.01 -3.33 9.74
C ASP A 175 5.13 -4.13 9.06
N ILE A 176 5.08 -4.27 7.74
CA ILE A 176 6.12 -4.94 6.95
C ILE A 176 7.45 -4.20 7.06
N GLY A 177 7.46 -2.88 7.02
CA GLY A 177 8.66 -2.08 7.23
C GLY A 177 9.30 -2.32 8.60
N MET A 178 8.50 -2.26 9.65
CA MET A 178 8.94 -2.45 11.04
C MET A 178 9.41 -3.87 11.34
N ASN A 179 8.74 -4.88 10.76
CA ASN A 179 9.05 -6.28 11.08
C ASN A 179 10.24 -6.82 10.27
N HIS A 180 10.47 -6.34 9.03
CA HIS A 180 11.36 -7.04 8.10
C HIS A 180 12.47 -6.16 7.49
N PHE A 181 12.29 -4.84 7.40
CA PHE A 181 13.20 -4.01 6.60
C PHE A 181 13.94 -2.94 7.40
N TRP A 182 13.28 -2.28 8.35
CA TRP A 182 13.90 -1.15 9.04
C TRP A 182 14.84 -1.61 10.15
N ARG A 183 16.05 -1.14 10.07
CA ARG A 183 17.11 -1.49 11.00
C ARG A 183 17.33 -0.35 11.97
N ALA A 184 17.18 -0.64 13.25
CA ALA A 184 17.41 0.32 14.30
C ALA A 184 18.90 0.67 14.44
N LYS A 185 19.19 1.85 15.01
CA LYS A 185 20.56 2.25 15.37
C LYS A 185 21.15 1.28 16.40
N SER A 186 22.39 0.91 16.19
CA SER A 186 23.19 0.08 17.11
C SER A 186 24.63 0.59 17.20
N ASN A 187 25.46 -0.05 17.99
CA ASN A 187 26.90 0.29 18.07
C ASN A 187 27.65 0.05 16.75
N LYS A 188 27.08 -0.75 15.83
CA LYS A 188 27.72 -1.13 14.56
C LYS A 188 27.01 -0.59 13.34
N PHE A 189 25.86 0.03 13.50
CA PHE A 189 25.01 0.48 12.41
C PHE A 189 24.27 1.78 12.78
N GLY A 190 24.34 2.80 11.92
CA GLY A 190 23.78 4.12 12.19
C GLY A 190 22.26 4.20 12.20
N GLY A 191 21.55 3.14 11.79
CA GLY A 191 20.10 3.06 11.68
C GLY A 191 19.56 3.63 10.36
N ASP A 192 18.50 3.00 9.85
CA ASP A 192 17.73 3.55 8.74
C ASP A 192 16.93 4.79 9.20
N LEU A 193 16.58 5.66 8.27
CA LEU A 193 15.90 6.92 8.57
C LEU A 193 14.49 6.88 7.98
N ILE A 194 13.48 7.15 8.81
CA ILE A 194 12.07 6.99 8.42
C ILE A 194 11.32 8.31 8.60
N TYR A 195 10.81 8.85 7.50
CA TYR A 195 9.85 9.95 7.49
C TYR A 195 8.44 9.35 7.55
N PHE A 196 7.87 9.29 8.74
CA PHE A 196 6.50 8.79 8.94
C PHE A 196 5.49 9.83 8.47
N GLN A 197 4.46 9.44 7.71
CA GLN A 197 3.37 10.35 7.37
C GLN A 197 2.69 10.88 8.65
N GLY A 198 2.53 12.19 8.75
CA GLY A 198 2.03 12.83 9.97
C GLY A 198 0.71 12.29 10.49
N HIS A 199 -0.25 12.04 9.58
CA HIS A 199 -1.56 11.48 9.90
C HIS A 199 -1.53 10.02 10.40
N SER A 200 -0.42 9.33 10.25
CA SER A 200 -0.22 7.96 10.73
C SER A 200 0.39 7.88 12.15
N ALA A 201 0.70 9.01 12.78
CA ALA A 201 1.29 9.05 14.12
C ALA A 201 0.57 8.17 15.16
N PRO A 202 -0.79 8.08 15.20
CA PRO A 202 -1.48 7.21 16.14
C PRO A 202 -1.04 5.73 16.07
N GLY A 203 -0.79 5.22 14.88
CA GLY A 203 -0.31 3.84 14.70
C GLY A 203 1.11 3.64 15.18
N ILE A 204 1.97 4.65 15.01
CA ILE A 204 3.36 4.58 15.50
C ILE A 204 3.40 4.60 17.02
N TYR A 205 2.56 5.43 17.67
CA TYR A 205 2.40 5.40 19.13
C TYR A 205 1.85 4.05 19.62
N ALA A 206 0.85 3.50 18.93
CA ALA A 206 0.29 2.20 19.27
C ALA A 206 1.34 1.06 19.16
N ARG A 207 2.19 1.09 18.14
CA ARG A 207 3.31 0.15 17.99
C ARG A 207 4.34 0.33 19.13
N ALA A 208 4.75 1.55 19.41
CA ALA A 208 5.70 1.85 20.47
C ALA A 208 5.19 1.44 21.86
N PHE A 209 3.87 1.53 22.08
CA PHE A 209 3.23 1.02 23.29
C PHE A 209 3.35 -0.51 23.41
N LEU A 210 3.10 -1.26 22.35
CA LEU A 210 3.27 -2.72 22.35
C LEU A 210 4.74 -3.13 22.54
N GLU A 211 5.68 -2.31 22.14
CA GLU A 211 7.13 -2.50 22.35
C GLU A 211 7.59 -2.06 23.76
N GLY A 212 6.70 -1.54 24.61
CA GLY A 212 7.03 -1.06 25.95
C GLY A 212 7.80 0.27 25.97
N ARG A 213 7.86 1.00 24.87
CA ARG A 213 8.51 2.31 24.75
C ARG A 213 7.63 3.47 25.21
N LEU A 214 6.33 3.28 25.19
CA LEU A 214 5.33 4.20 25.73
C LEU A 214 4.44 3.46 26.73
N ASP A 215 3.91 4.18 27.71
CA ASP A 215 2.96 3.64 28.66
C ASP A 215 1.52 4.10 28.38
N GLU A 216 0.56 3.53 29.11
CA GLU A 216 -0.87 3.85 28.98
C GLU A 216 -1.18 5.32 29.29
N LYS A 217 -0.50 5.89 30.29
CA LYS A 217 -0.70 7.29 30.68
C LYS A 217 -0.28 8.25 29.57
N GLN A 218 0.76 7.89 28.84
CA GLN A 218 1.21 8.65 27.66
C GLN A 218 0.19 8.54 26.53
N LEU A 219 -0.34 7.33 26.23
CA LEU A 219 -1.41 7.15 25.22
C LEU A 219 -2.66 7.94 25.58
N ASP A 220 -3.03 7.98 26.85
CA ASP A 220 -4.17 8.77 27.35
C ASP A 220 -3.98 10.29 27.15
N ARG A 221 -2.74 10.74 27.01
CA ARG A 221 -2.39 12.13 26.70
C ARG A 221 -2.09 12.38 25.22
N PHE A 222 -2.74 11.61 24.35
CA PHE A 222 -2.65 11.82 22.90
C PHE A 222 -3.09 13.25 22.53
N ARG A 223 -2.25 13.95 21.74
CA ARG A 223 -2.45 15.35 21.31
C ARG A 223 -2.55 16.35 22.46
N GLN A 224 -1.87 16.08 23.54
CA GLN A 224 -1.79 16.95 24.71
C GLN A 224 -0.33 17.30 25.04
N GLU A 225 0.43 17.61 24.01
CA GLU A 225 1.86 17.96 24.07
C GLU A 225 2.17 19.18 24.97
N VAL A 226 1.17 20.00 25.28
CA VAL A 226 1.30 21.13 26.21
C VAL A 226 1.47 20.70 27.67
N TYR A 227 1.14 19.44 27.97
CA TYR A 227 1.30 18.87 29.31
C TYR A 227 2.53 17.94 29.36
N PRO A 228 3.24 17.89 30.52
CA PRO A 228 4.37 16.99 30.68
C PRO A 228 4.02 15.53 30.35
N GLY A 229 4.79 14.88 29.46
CA GLY A 229 4.56 13.50 29.03
C GLY A 229 3.39 13.32 28.07
N GLY A 230 2.79 14.40 27.55
CA GLY A 230 1.81 14.34 26.47
C GLY A 230 2.44 13.95 25.14
N LEU A 231 1.69 13.19 24.33
CA LEU A 231 2.12 12.83 22.99
C LEU A 231 1.85 13.96 22.01
N SER A 232 2.82 14.26 21.15
CA SER A 232 2.66 15.27 20.12
C SER A 232 1.58 14.89 19.12
N SER A 233 0.86 15.91 18.63
CA SER A 233 -0.23 15.75 17.64
C SER A 233 0.26 15.07 16.35
N TYR A 234 1.51 15.34 15.97
CA TYR A 234 2.19 14.86 14.78
C TYR A 234 3.67 14.59 15.09
N PRO A 235 4.43 13.93 14.21
CA PRO A 235 5.88 13.79 14.37
C PRO A 235 6.55 15.16 14.59
N HIS A 236 7.10 15.37 15.78
CA HIS A 236 7.69 16.64 16.18
C HIS A 236 8.95 16.43 17.05
N PRO A 237 10.15 16.51 16.46
CA PRO A 237 11.42 16.22 17.17
C PRO A 237 11.68 17.12 18.38
N TRP A 238 11.21 18.34 18.41
CA TRP A 238 11.42 19.25 19.56
C TRP A 238 10.52 18.91 20.75
N LEU A 239 9.29 18.43 20.48
CA LEU A 239 8.37 18.03 21.54
C LEU A 239 8.67 16.62 22.06
N MET A 240 9.16 15.74 21.19
CA MET A 240 9.52 14.37 21.56
C MET A 240 10.90 13.99 20.97
N PRO A 241 12.01 14.58 21.45
CA PRO A 241 13.34 14.45 20.81
C PRO A 241 13.93 13.03 20.84
N ASN A 242 13.53 12.21 21.80
CA ASN A 242 13.95 10.82 21.90
C ASN A 242 13.04 9.83 21.15
N PHE A 243 12.00 10.35 20.48
CA PHE A 243 11.00 9.53 19.77
C PHE A 243 10.96 9.84 18.29
N TRP A 244 10.79 11.10 17.90
CA TRP A 244 10.70 11.53 16.53
C TRP A 244 12.04 12.06 16.00
N GLN A 245 12.45 11.62 14.81
CA GLN A 245 13.65 12.13 14.15
C GLN A 245 13.34 13.30 13.20
N PHE A 246 12.18 13.27 12.55
CA PHE A 246 11.83 14.23 11.51
C PHE A 246 10.43 14.80 11.70
N PRO A 247 10.22 16.10 11.42
CA PRO A 247 8.89 16.69 11.37
C PRO A 247 8.25 16.38 10.01
N THR A 248 7.01 15.89 10.00
CA THR A 248 6.31 15.49 8.77
C THR A 248 4.87 15.97 8.70
N VAL A 249 4.50 16.95 9.53
CA VAL A 249 3.13 17.46 9.58
C VAL A 249 2.77 18.32 8.36
N SER A 250 3.72 19.12 7.86
CA SER A 250 3.51 19.93 6.66
C SER A 250 3.62 19.03 5.44
N MET A 251 2.46 18.78 4.80
CA MET A 251 2.40 17.99 3.58
C MET A 251 3.26 18.64 2.48
N GLY A 252 3.95 17.82 1.71
CA GLY A 252 4.92 18.23 0.69
C GLY A 252 6.33 18.45 1.21
N LEU A 253 6.55 18.88 2.45
CA LEU A 253 7.90 19.07 2.99
C LEU A 253 8.59 17.76 3.36
N GLY A 254 7.84 16.76 3.82
CA GLY A 254 8.39 15.43 4.14
C GLY A 254 9.15 14.79 2.97
N PRO A 255 8.54 14.65 1.78
CA PRO A 255 9.21 14.13 0.59
C PRO A 255 10.46 14.90 0.21
N MET A 256 10.38 16.24 0.18
CA MET A 256 11.52 17.10 -0.14
C MET A 256 12.67 16.91 0.85
N LEU A 257 12.37 16.95 2.16
CA LEU A 257 13.38 16.75 3.21
C LEU A 257 14.03 15.37 3.14
N ALA A 258 13.26 14.33 2.82
CA ALA A 258 13.79 12.97 2.65
C ALA A 258 14.79 12.89 1.47
N ILE A 259 14.51 13.58 0.35
CA ILE A 259 15.45 13.68 -0.78
C ILE A 259 16.75 14.35 -0.33
N TYR A 260 16.66 15.49 0.34
CA TYR A 260 17.85 16.19 0.82
C TYR A 260 18.61 15.40 1.89
N GLN A 261 17.92 14.67 2.74
CA GLN A 261 18.54 13.77 3.72
C GLN A 261 19.32 12.65 3.03
N ALA A 262 18.72 11.98 2.04
CA ALA A 262 19.38 10.92 1.29
C ALA A 262 20.60 11.46 0.52
N ARG A 263 20.47 12.64 -0.09
CA ARG A 263 21.55 13.35 -0.76
C ARG A 263 22.70 13.69 0.20
N TYR A 264 22.35 14.25 1.36
CA TYR A 264 23.38 14.62 2.35
C TYR A 264 24.13 13.40 2.88
N MET A 265 23.46 12.28 3.08
CA MET A 265 24.12 11.02 3.46
C MET A 265 25.11 10.57 2.37
N LYS A 266 24.73 10.57 1.09
CA LYS A 266 25.65 10.26 -0.02
C LYS A 266 26.85 11.24 -0.07
N TYR A 267 26.60 12.53 0.16
CA TYR A 267 27.67 13.53 0.26
C TYR A 267 28.67 13.18 1.38
N LEU A 268 28.21 12.85 2.58
CA LEU A 268 29.06 12.49 3.72
C LEU A 268 29.88 11.23 3.44
N ILE A 269 29.26 10.22 2.81
CA ILE A 269 29.94 8.98 2.39
C ILE A 269 31.03 9.30 1.36
N ASN A 270 30.68 10.03 0.31
CA ASN A 270 31.60 10.39 -0.78
C ASN A 270 32.78 11.25 -0.30
N ARG A 271 32.60 12.02 0.78
CA ARG A 271 33.67 12.79 1.44
C ARG A 271 34.49 11.96 2.42
N GLY A 272 34.13 10.68 2.65
CA GLY A 272 34.79 9.84 3.66
C GLY A 272 34.53 10.26 5.11
N LEU A 273 33.50 11.10 5.37
CA LEU A 273 33.15 11.58 6.70
C LEU A 273 32.36 10.56 7.49
N ILE A 274 31.62 9.70 6.81
CA ILE A 274 30.93 8.54 7.40
C ILE A 274 31.16 7.31 6.52
N LYS A 275 31.05 6.12 7.14
CA LYS A 275 31.14 4.86 6.43
C LYS A 275 29.87 4.57 5.67
N ASP A 276 29.98 3.95 4.49
CA ASP A 276 28.81 3.41 3.81
C ASP A 276 28.38 2.10 4.50
N GLU A 277 27.26 2.15 5.19
CA GLU A 277 26.66 1.02 5.90
C GLU A 277 25.42 0.49 5.15
N GLY A 278 25.14 0.98 3.95
CA GLY A 278 23.94 0.64 3.19
C GLY A 278 22.65 1.09 3.87
N ARG A 279 22.69 2.22 4.58
CA ARG A 279 21.51 2.81 5.25
C ARG A 279 20.53 3.35 4.22
N LYS A 280 19.25 3.17 4.47
CA LYS A 280 18.17 3.67 3.61
C LYS A 280 17.42 4.83 4.29
N VAL A 281 16.91 5.72 3.46
CA VAL A 281 15.94 6.77 3.84
C VAL A 281 14.59 6.39 3.25
N TRP A 282 13.60 6.23 4.11
CA TRP A 282 12.23 5.90 3.74
C TRP A 282 11.34 7.11 3.98
N ALA A 283 10.43 7.40 3.05
CA ALA A 283 9.40 8.41 3.26
C ALA A 283 8.02 7.84 2.94
N PHE A 284 7.11 7.94 3.90
CA PHE A 284 5.71 7.52 3.78
C PHE A 284 4.85 8.73 3.47
N LEU A 285 4.15 8.67 2.37
CA LEU A 285 3.43 9.79 1.74
C LEU A 285 1.99 9.39 1.44
N GLY A 286 1.09 10.36 1.43
CA GLY A 286 -0.27 10.16 0.92
C GLY A 286 -0.37 10.55 -0.56
N ASP A 287 -1.31 9.93 -1.27
CA ASP A 287 -1.61 10.29 -2.67
C ASP A 287 -2.10 11.74 -2.79
N GLY A 288 -2.93 12.22 -1.86
CA GLY A 288 -3.33 13.62 -1.80
C GLY A 288 -2.19 14.59 -1.44
N GLU A 289 -1.17 14.13 -0.70
CA GLU A 289 0.03 14.90 -0.41
C GLU A 289 0.89 15.12 -1.66
N MET A 290 0.78 14.23 -2.64
CA MET A 290 1.52 14.37 -3.91
C MET A 290 1.00 15.50 -4.80
N ASP A 291 -0.16 16.09 -4.49
CA ASP A 291 -0.66 17.31 -5.15
C ASP A 291 0.06 18.59 -4.69
N GLU A 292 0.78 18.52 -3.55
CA GLU A 292 1.59 19.65 -3.11
C GLU A 292 2.79 19.84 -4.04
N PRO A 293 3.06 21.06 -4.55
CA PRO A 293 4.18 21.31 -5.47
C PRO A 293 5.53 20.85 -4.92
N GLU A 294 5.73 20.95 -3.60
CA GLU A 294 6.94 20.54 -2.92
C GLU A 294 7.17 19.03 -2.99
N SER A 295 6.10 18.24 -3.01
CA SER A 295 6.20 16.77 -3.08
C SER A 295 6.89 16.27 -4.33
N LEU A 296 6.64 16.91 -5.47
CA LEU A 296 7.23 16.57 -6.77
C LEU A 296 8.43 17.47 -7.13
N GLY A 297 8.62 18.59 -6.43
CA GLY A 297 9.58 19.62 -6.80
C GLY A 297 11.04 19.17 -6.86
N ALA A 298 11.42 18.13 -6.13
CA ALA A 298 12.80 17.65 -6.07
C ALA A 298 13.01 16.22 -6.61
N ILE A 299 12.00 15.58 -7.20
CA ILE A 299 12.13 14.18 -7.68
C ILE A 299 13.16 14.07 -8.81
N GLY A 300 13.25 15.06 -9.71
CA GLY A 300 14.28 15.10 -10.75
C GLY A 300 15.70 15.22 -10.20
N LEU A 301 15.89 15.92 -9.06
CA LEU A 301 17.17 15.99 -8.35
C LEU A 301 17.58 14.60 -7.83
N ALA A 302 16.65 13.88 -7.19
CA ALA A 302 16.91 12.57 -6.63
C ALA A 302 17.38 11.56 -7.71
N ALA A 303 16.74 11.55 -8.86
CA ALA A 303 17.11 10.68 -9.98
C ALA A 303 18.47 11.08 -10.59
N ARG A 304 18.69 12.38 -10.85
CA ARG A 304 19.96 12.89 -11.40
C ARG A 304 21.16 12.52 -10.53
N GLU A 305 21.00 12.57 -9.21
CA GLU A 305 22.06 12.21 -8.26
C GLU A 305 22.06 10.72 -7.90
N LYS A 306 21.21 9.91 -8.55
CA LYS A 306 21.15 8.45 -8.38
C LYS A 306 21.04 8.05 -6.91
N LEU A 307 20.07 8.62 -6.19
CA LEU A 307 19.88 8.40 -4.76
C LEU A 307 19.23 7.02 -4.50
N ASP A 308 19.97 5.95 -4.73
CA ASP A 308 19.50 4.56 -4.51
C ASP A 308 19.36 4.17 -3.03
N ASN A 309 19.73 5.07 -2.12
CA ASN A 309 19.46 5.00 -0.70
C ASN A 309 18.10 5.61 -0.31
N LEU A 310 17.29 6.08 -1.27
CA LEU A 310 15.98 6.70 -1.05
C LEU A 310 14.84 5.82 -1.54
N ILE A 311 13.86 5.58 -0.67
CA ILE A 311 12.64 4.83 -1.00
C ILE A 311 11.42 5.64 -0.55
N PHE A 312 10.55 5.98 -1.49
CA PHE A 312 9.23 6.53 -1.22
C PHE A 312 8.20 5.42 -1.18
N VAL A 313 7.25 5.50 -0.26
CA VAL A 313 6.08 4.62 -0.18
C VAL A 313 4.84 5.51 -0.20
N VAL A 314 4.15 5.55 -1.34
CA VAL A 314 2.93 6.33 -1.51
C VAL A 314 1.73 5.48 -1.19
N ASN A 315 1.02 5.82 -0.12
CA ASN A 315 -0.22 5.20 0.31
C ASN A 315 -1.38 5.76 -0.53
N CYS A 316 -1.68 5.10 -1.64
CA CYS A 316 -2.74 5.49 -2.56
C CYS A 316 -4.09 4.95 -2.09
N ASN A 317 -4.70 5.62 -1.13
CA ASN A 317 -6.05 5.29 -0.66
C ASN A 317 -7.16 6.00 -1.46
N LEU A 318 -6.78 6.76 -2.49
CA LEU A 318 -7.62 7.45 -3.48
C LEU A 318 -8.46 8.61 -2.92
N GLN A 319 -8.26 9.01 -1.68
CA GLN A 319 -9.07 10.03 -1.01
C GLN A 319 -8.25 11.12 -0.32
N ARG A 320 -8.68 12.36 -0.46
CA ARG A 320 -8.24 13.49 0.35
C ARG A 320 -9.28 13.86 1.42
N LEU A 321 -9.37 15.14 1.80
CA LEU A 321 -10.21 15.60 2.92
C LEU A 321 -11.70 15.32 2.73
N ASP A 322 -12.22 15.55 1.54
CA ASP A 322 -13.62 15.71 1.20
C ASP A 322 -14.08 14.87 0.00
N GLY A 323 -13.19 14.08 -0.57
CA GLY A 323 -13.53 13.27 -1.74
C GLY A 323 -12.34 12.54 -2.35
N PRO A 324 -12.49 12.00 -3.56
CA PRO A 324 -11.42 11.34 -4.27
C PRO A 324 -10.31 12.33 -4.67
N VAL A 325 -9.06 11.85 -4.69
CA VAL A 325 -7.92 12.64 -5.19
C VAL A 325 -8.11 12.96 -6.67
N ARG A 326 -8.55 11.95 -7.43
CA ARG A 326 -8.98 12.08 -8.84
C ARG A 326 -10.33 11.39 -9.02
N GLY A 327 -11.38 12.14 -9.32
CA GLY A 327 -12.71 11.55 -9.56
C GLY A 327 -12.75 10.77 -10.87
N ASN A 328 -12.39 11.44 -11.97
CA ASN A 328 -12.44 10.93 -13.34
C ASN A 328 -11.07 10.56 -13.91
N GLY A 329 -10.03 10.49 -13.06
CA GLY A 329 -8.67 10.12 -13.42
C GLY A 329 -8.18 8.94 -12.59
N LYS A 330 -6.86 8.68 -12.66
CA LYS A 330 -6.17 7.65 -11.89
C LYS A 330 -4.87 8.20 -11.33
N ILE A 331 -4.87 8.56 -10.05
CA ILE A 331 -3.70 9.13 -9.39
C ILE A 331 -2.47 8.21 -9.46
N ILE A 332 -2.66 6.89 -9.37
CA ILE A 332 -1.56 5.92 -9.48
C ILE A 332 -0.85 6.02 -10.83
N GLN A 333 -1.61 6.16 -11.93
CA GLN A 333 -1.05 6.27 -13.27
C GLN A 333 -0.37 7.64 -13.48
N GLU A 334 -0.93 8.72 -12.95
CA GLU A 334 -0.30 10.05 -12.98
C GLU A 334 1.03 10.04 -12.23
N LEU A 335 1.06 9.45 -11.04
CA LEU A 335 2.29 9.33 -10.25
C LEU A 335 3.31 8.41 -10.92
N GLU A 336 2.88 7.26 -11.49
CA GLU A 336 3.76 6.41 -12.27
C GLU A 336 4.46 7.18 -13.39
N GLY A 337 3.67 7.91 -14.19
CA GLY A 337 4.20 8.73 -15.29
C GLY A 337 5.19 9.78 -14.81
N SER A 338 4.88 10.50 -13.72
CA SER A 338 5.72 11.54 -13.15
C SER A 338 7.06 10.99 -12.65
N PHE A 339 7.03 9.91 -11.88
CA PHE A 339 8.25 9.28 -11.31
C PHE A 339 9.10 8.61 -12.40
N ARG A 340 8.48 7.87 -13.34
CA ARG A 340 9.22 7.27 -14.47
C ARG A 340 9.87 8.35 -15.34
N GLY A 341 9.13 9.42 -15.67
CA GLY A 341 9.67 10.55 -16.44
C GLY A 341 10.82 11.26 -15.74
N ALA A 342 10.84 11.28 -14.41
CA ALA A 342 11.94 11.80 -13.62
C ALA A 342 13.14 10.83 -13.49
N GLY A 343 13.03 9.55 -13.92
CA GLY A 343 14.09 8.56 -13.86
C GLY A 343 14.11 7.70 -12.58
N TRP A 344 12.99 7.58 -11.87
CA TRP A 344 12.85 6.70 -10.71
C TRP A 344 12.52 5.26 -11.12
N ASN A 345 12.96 4.32 -10.30
CA ASN A 345 12.42 2.97 -10.29
C ASN A 345 11.01 3.00 -9.66
N VAL A 346 10.00 2.54 -10.40
CA VAL A 346 8.59 2.58 -9.95
C VAL A 346 8.07 1.18 -9.76
N ILE A 347 7.57 0.88 -8.56
CA ILE A 347 6.97 -0.40 -8.21
C ILE A 347 5.50 -0.16 -7.81
N LYS A 348 4.57 -0.63 -8.62
CA LYS A 348 3.14 -0.58 -8.33
C LYS A 348 2.70 -1.83 -7.56
N VAL A 349 1.93 -1.62 -6.48
CA VAL A 349 1.32 -2.66 -5.65
C VAL A 349 -0.18 -2.40 -5.58
N ILE A 350 -0.91 -2.86 -6.59
CA ILE A 350 -2.31 -2.50 -6.82
C ILE A 350 -3.26 -3.57 -6.31
N TRP A 351 -3.00 -4.84 -6.68
CA TRP A 351 -3.88 -5.97 -6.43
C TRP A 351 -3.26 -6.96 -5.45
N GLY A 352 -4.06 -7.42 -4.50
CA GLY A 352 -3.65 -8.46 -3.54
C GLY A 352 -3.66 -9.85 -4.17
N SER A 353 -3.11 -10.83 -3.47
CA SER A 353 -2.89 -12.21 -3.95
C SER A 353 -4.17 -12.92 -4.42
N TYR A 354 -5.35 -12.56 -3.92
CA TYR A 354 -6.62 -13.14 -4.40
C TYR A 354 -6.96 -12.74 -5.85
N TRP A 355 -6.31 -11.73 -6.42
CA TRP A 355 -6.44 -11.35 -7.82
C TRP A 355 -5.55 -12.17 -8.76
N ASP A 356 -4.49 -12.80 -8.24
CA ASP A 356 -3.51 -13.52 -9.07
C ASP A 356 -4.15 -14.65 -9.90
N PRO A 357 -5.04 -15.50 -9.35
CA PRO A 357 -5.72 -16.52 -10.14
C PRO A 357 -6.62 -15.95 -11.24
N LEU A 358 -7.26 -14.80 -10.97
CA LEU A 358 -8.11 -14.14 -11.97
C LEU A 358 -7.27 -13.55 -13.10
N LEU A 359 -6.15 -12.90 -12.78
CA LEU A 359 -5.22 -12.36 -13.77
C LEU A 359 -4.56 -13.48 -14.60
N ALA A 360 -4.20 -14.60 -13.97
CA ALA A 360 -3.64 -15.76 -14.68
C ALA A 360 -4.65 -16.41 -15.65
N ASN A 361 -5.94 -16.29 -15.38
CA ASN A 361 -7.02 -16.82 -16.22
C ASN A 361 -7.62 -15.79 -17.19
N ASP A 362 -7.13 -14.55 -17.20
CA ASP A 362 -7.57 -13.49 -18.14
C ASP A 362 -6.90 -13.69 -19.52
N LYS A 363 -7.26 -14.77 -20.20
CA LYS A 363 -6.69 -15.12 -21.51
C LYS A 363 -6.97 -14.09 -22.60
N THR A 364 -8.07 -13.39 -22.49
CA THR A 364 -8.53 -12.38 -23.45
C THR A 364 -8.08 -10.95 -23.14
N GLY A 365 -7.45 -10.72 -21.97
CA GLY A 365 -7.02 -9.40 -21.53
C GLY A 365 -8.15 -8.45 -21.10
N HIS A 366 -9.42 -8.91 -21.07
CA HIS A 366 -10.56 -8.06 -20.72
C HIS A 366 -10.58 -7.64 -19.25
N LEU A 367 -10.02 -8.46 -18.34
CA LEU A 367 -9.87 -8.07 -16.95
C LEU A 367 -8.87 -6.92 -16.81
N VAL A 368 -7.71 -7.02 -17.45
CA VAL A 368 -6.71 -5.93 -17.48
C VAL A 368 -7.29 -4.69 -18.15
N LYS A 369 -8.07 -4.86 -19.22
CA LYS A 369 -8.78 -3.76 -19.90
C LYS A 369 -9.76 -3.08 -18.94
N ALA A 370 -10.60 -3.84 -18.22
CA ALA A 370 -11.50 -3.31 -17.20
C ALA A 370 -10.76 -2.54 -16.11
N MET A 371 -9.60 -3.07 -15.65
CA MET A 371 -8.74 -2.39 -14.67
C MET A 371 -8.18 -1.09 -15.23
N ASN A 372 -7.79 -1.06 -16.49
CA ASN A 372 -7.26 0.13 -17.15
C ASN A 372 -8.33 1.22 -17.37
N GLU A 373 -9.56 0.85 -17.66
CA GLU A 373 -10.65 1.79 -17.93
C GLU A 373 -11.32 2.34 -16.68
N THR A 374 -11.27 1.60 -15.56
CA THR A 374 -11.92 1.99 -14.30
C THR A 374 -11.19 3.15 -13.63
N VAL A 375 -11.89 4.25 -13.36
CA VAL A 375 -11.34 5.45 -12.71
C VAL A 375 -11.40 5.38 -11.18
N ASP A 376 -10.66 6.27 -10.50
CA ASP A 376 -10.54 6.24 -9.03
C ASP A 376 -11.88 6.43 -8.31
N GLY A 377 -12.78 7.27 -8.84
CA GLY A 377 -14.12 7.45 -8.29
C GLY A 377 -14.96 6.17 -8.33
N GLU A 378 -14.86 5.39 -9.41
CA GLU A 378 -15.52 4.07 -9.50
C GLU A 378 -14.90 3.08 -8.51
N TYR A 379 -13.56 3.03 -8.41
CA TYR A 379 -12.87 2.16 -7.44
C TYR A 379 -13.24 2.48 -6.00
N GLN A 380 -13.41 3.75 -5.67
CA GLN A 380 -13.88 4.18 -4.36
C GLN A 380 -15.32 3.73 -4.12
N ALA A 381 -16.22 3.98 -5.07
CA ALA A 381 -17.63 3.58 -4.99
C ALA A 381 -17.79 2.06 -4.77
N MET A 382 -16.98 1.25 -5.44
CA MET A 382 -16.98 -0.21 -5.27
C MET A 382 -16.73 -0.64 -3.84
N LYS A 383 -15.82 0.03 -3.12
CA LYS A 383 -15.48 -0.32 -1.74
C LYS A 383 -16.42 0.31 -0.70
N ALA A 384 -17.15 1.36 -1.06
CA ALA A 384 -18.23 1.91 -0.25
C ALA A 384 -19.55 1.13 -0.37
N ARG A 385 -19.61 0.11 -1.26
CA ARG A 385 -20.78 -0.74 -1.53
C ARG A 385 -20.52 -2.20 -1.09
N ASP A 386 -20.93 -3.17 -1.89
CA ASP A 386 -20.80 -4.60 -1.60
C ASP A 386 -20.30 -5.40 -2.82
N GLY A 387 -20.19 -6.73 -2.65
CA GLY A 387 -19.71 -7.61 -3.70
C GLY A 387 -20.66 -7.72 -4.90
N ALA A 388 -21.97 -7.63 -4.68
CA ALA A 388 -22.95 -7.62 -5.76
C ALA A 388 -22.77 -6.40 -6.67
N TYR A 389 -22.53 -5.23 -6.07
CA TYR A 389 -22.23 -4.01 -6.82
C TYR A 389 -20.93 -4.16 -7.64
N VAL A 390 -19.88 -4.74 -7.05
CA VAL A 390 -18.60 -4.98 -7.76
C VAL A 390 -18.81 -5.96 -8.92
N ARG A 391 -19.58 -7.03 -8.72
CA ARG A 391 -19.92 -7.98 -9.79
C ARG A 391 -20.61 -7.27 -10.94
N GLU A 392 -21.60 -6.44 -10.66
CA GLU A 392 -22.38 -5.75 -11.69
C GLU A 392 -21.57 -4.66 -12.40
N LYS A 393 -20.91 -3.77 -11.64
CA LYS A 393 -20.33 -2.54 -12.19
C LYS A 393 -18.88 -2.70 -12.68
N PHE A 394 -18.13 -3.64 -12.14
CA PHE A 394 -16.74 -3.89 -12.56
C PHE A 394 -16.66 -5.12 -13.47
N PHE A 395 -17.00 -6.30 -12.94
CA PHE A 395 -16.95 -7.53 -13.74
C PHE A 395 -18.04 -7.59 -14.82
N GLY A 396 -19.11 -6.81 -14.68
CA GLY A 396 -20.17 -6.69 -15.68
C GLY A 396 -19.81 -5.82 -16.88
N LYS A 397 -18.62 -5.16 -16.91
CA LYS A 397 -18.18 -4.32 -18.04
C LYS A 397 -18.02 -5.14 -19.33
N PHE A 398 -17.54 -6.37 -19.22
CA PHE A 398 -17.35 -7.30 -20.32
C PHE A 398 -17.95 -8.68 -20.02
N PRO A 399 -18.50 -9.39 -21.03
CA PRO A 399 -18.98 -10.77 -20.84
C PRO A 399 -17.89 -11.69 -20.26
N GLU A 400 -16.64 -11.58 -20.72
CA GLU A 400 -15.50 -12.38 -20.32
C GLU A 400 -15.15 -12.19 -18.86
N THR A 401 -15.17 -10.95 -18.38
CA THR A 401 -14.92 -10.68 -16.95
C THR A 401 -16.04 -11.16 -16.06
N ARG A 402 -17.30 -11.16 -16.55
CA ARG A 402 -18.44 -11.74 -15.85
C ARG A 402 -18.32 -13.24 -15.72
N GLU A 403 -17.92 -13.93 -16.80
CA GLU A 403 -17.68 -15.36 -16.80
C GLU A 403 -16.55 -15.76 -15.86
N LEU A 404 -15.45 -15.01 -15.86
CA LEU A 404 -14.28 -15.24 -15.01
C LEU A 404 -14.62 -15.33 -13.51
N VAL A 405 -15.69 -14.66 -13.05
CA VAL A 405 -16.13 -14.66 -11.65
C VAL A 405 -17.47 -15.38 -11.44
N SER A 406 -17.93 -16.15 -12.42
CA SER A 406 -19.23 -16.85 -12.38
C SER A 406 -19.35 -17.80 -11.18
N SER A 407 -18.26 -18.47 -10.81
CA SER A 407 -18.18 -19.41 -9.67
C SER A 407 -17.99 -18.73 -8.30
N LEU A 408 -17.64 -17.44 -8.25
CA LEU A 408 -17.38 -16.74 -7.00
C LEU A 408 -18.67 -16.19 -6.40
N SER A 409 -18.84 -16.30 -5.09
CA SER A 409 -19.92 -15.60 -4.38
C SER A 409 -19.62 -14.09 -4.30
N ASP A 410 -20.65 -13.28 -4.02
CA ASP A 410 -20.47 -11.84 -3.80
C ASP A 410 -19.57 -11.56 -2.60
N LYS A 411 -19.58 -12.44 -1.59
CA LYS A 411 -18.67 -12.38 -0.44
C LYS A 411 -17.21 -12.60 -0.87
N ASP A 412 -16.96 -13.50 -1.81
CA ASP A 412 -15.60 -13.76 -2.32
C ASP A 412 -15.12 -12.59 -3.19
N ILE A 413 -15.97 -12.05 -4.03
CA ILE A 413 -15.69 -10.82 -4.79
C ILE A 413 -15.39 -9.65 -3.86
N TRP A 414 -16.12 -9.52 -2.75
CA TRP A 414 -15.84 -8.49 -1.75
C TRP A 414 -14.47 -8.64 -1.08
N ARG A 415 -13.99 -9.89 -0.92
CA ARG A 415 -12.68 -10.21 -0.35
C ARG A 415 -11.50 -9.89 -1.27
N LEU A 416 -11.73 -9.68 -2.56
CA LEU A 416 -10.69 -9.23 -3.50
C LEU A 416 -10.10 -7.90 -3.03
N ASN A 417 -8.90 -7.97 -2.43
CA ASN A 417 -8.32 -6.85 -1.71
C ASN A 417 -7.33 -6.06 -2.56
N ARG A 418 -6.94 -4.88 -2.09
CA ARG A 418 -5.89 -4.04 -2.69
C ARG A 418 -4.51 -4.54 -2.24
N GLY A 419 -3.51 -4.37 -3.10
CA GLY A 419 -2.15 -4.87 -2.87
C GLY A 419 -1.48 -4.27 -1.64
N GLY A 420 -1.73 -2.99 -1.32
CA GLY A 420 -1.20 -2.35 -0.13
C GLY A 420 -1.72 -2.91 1.21
N HIS A 421 -2.73 -3.78 1.19
CA HIS A 421 -3.21 -4.52 2.35
C HIS A 421 -2.72 -5.98 2.39
N ASP A 422 -1.97 -6.40 1.38
CA ASP A 422 -1.44 -7.75 1.26
C ASP A 422 0.02 -7.81 1.72
N PRO A 423 0.33 -8.50 2.83
CA PRO A 423 1.69 -8.56 3.37
C PRO A 423 2.73 -9.12 2.38
N HIS A 424 2.35 -10.13 1.59
CA HIS A 424 3.27 -10.75 0.63
C HIS A 424 3.62 -9.79 -0.51
N LYS A 425 2.62 -9.11 -1.06
CA LYS A 425 2.79 -8.11 -2.12
C LYS A 425 3.66 -6.94 -1.65
N VAL A 426 3.40 -6.44 -0.44
CA VAL A 426 4.19 -5.34 0.16
C VAL A 426 5.63 -5.79 0.45
N PHE A 427 5.81 -7.01 0.98
CA PHE A 427 7.13 -7.56 1.24
C PHE A 427 7.96 -7.68 -0.04
N ALA A 428 7.40 -8.27 -1.10
CA ALA A 428 8.07 -8.39 -2.40
C ALA A 428 8.46 -7.03 -2.99
N ALA A 429 7.58 -6.02 -2.85
CA ALA A 429 7.87 -4.65 -3.31
C ALA A 429 9.02 -4.01 -2.51
N TYR A 430 9.06 -4.17 -1.19
CA TYR A 430 10.13 -3.59 -0.36
C TYR A 430 11.46 -4.33 -0.56
N ASP A 431 11.42 -5.64 -0.75
CA ASP A 431 12.61 -6.42 -1.11
C ASP A 431 13.21 -5.93 -2.43
N ARG A 432 12.40 -5.78 -3.48
CA ARG A 432 12.83 -5.24 -4.78
C ARG A 432 13.35 -3.80 -4.63
N ALA A 433 12.67 -2.96 -3.85
CA ALA A 433 13.06 -1.56 -3.63
C ALA A 433 14.42 -1.43 -2.91
N THR A 434 14.67 -2.25 -1.90
CA THR A 434 15.93 -2.21 -1.14
C THR A 434 17.14 -2.69 -1.94
N LYS A 435 16.93 -3.56 -2.92
CA LYS A 435 17.96 -4.11 -3.82
C LYS A 435 18.24 -3.25 -5.04
N ASN A 436 17.39 -2.26 -5.33
CA ASN A 436 17.59 -1.36 -6.47
C ASN A 436 18.86 -0.53 -6.28
N ILE A 437 19.64 -0.41 -7.38
CA ILE A 437 20.90 0.34 -7.43
C ILE A 437 20.83 1.37 -8.55
N GLY A 438 21.44 2.54 -8.33
CA GLY A 438 21.64 3.58 -9.33
C GLY A 438 20.45 4.51 -9.55
N SER A 439 19.31 4.30 -8.90
CA SER A 439 18.18 5.23 -8.94
C SER A 439 17.35 5.17 -7.66
N PRO A 440 16.67 6.26 -7.25
CA PRO A 440 15.70 6.18 -6.16
C PRO A 440 14.50 5.32 -6.55
N THR A 441 13.81 4.75 -5.55
CA THR A 441 12.64 3.90 -5.78
C THR A 441 11.39 4.52 -5.17
N VAL A 442 10.26 4.43 -5.90
CA VAL A 442 8.94 4.70 -5.37
C VAL A 442 8.07 3.43 -5.41
N VAL A 443 7.49 3.07 -4.28
CA VAL A 443 6.46 2.04 -4.16
C VAL A 443 5.10 2.74 -4.12
N ILE A 444 4.28 2.55 -5.14
CA ILE A 444 2.94 3.13 -5.25
C ILE A 444 1.94 2.04 -4.83
N ALA A 445 1.46 2.12 -3.59
CA ALA A 445 0.66 1.07 -2.98
C ALA A 445 -0.82 1.47 -2.92
N LYS A 446 -1.68 0.76 -3.66
CA LYS A 446 -3.13 0.95 -3.61
C LYS A 446 -3.70 0.38 -2.33
N THR A 447 -4.42 1.21 -1.58
CA THR A 447 -5.07 0.86 -0.33
C THR A 447 -6.53 1.30 -0.32
N ILE A 448 -7.17 1.17 0.83
CA ILE A 448 -8.54 1.64 1.08
C ILE A 448 -8.50 2.55 2.30
N LYS A 449 -8.96 3.79 2.17
CA LYS A 449 -9.02 4.71 3.31
C LYS A 449 -9.99 4.18 4.35
N GLY A 450 -9.56 4.17 5.62
CA GLY A 450 -10.36 3.61 6.70
C GLY A 450 -10.56 2.10 6.60
N TYR A 451 -9.61 1.38 6.02
CA TYR A 451 -9.69 -0.07 5.87
C TYR A 451 -10.05 -0.78 7.18
N GLY A 452 -11.14 -1.54 7.16
CA GLY A 452 -11.67 -2.24 8.31
C GLY A 452 -12.55 -1.42 9.25
N MET A 453 -12.81 -0.14 8.98
CA MET A 453 -13.67 0.71 9.81
C MET A 453 -15.17 0.50 9.56
N GLY A 454 -15.54 -0.43 8.70
CA GLY A 454 -16.94 -0.74 8.43
C GLY A 454 -17.63 0.28 7.51
N LYS A 455 -18.97 0.23 7.49
CA LYS A 455 -19.80 1.00 6.56
C LYS A 455 -19.68 2.50 6.70
N THR A 456 -19.38 2.99 7.91
CA THR A 456 -19.29 4.42 8.21
C THR A 456 -17.88 4.99 7.97
N GLY A 457 -16.87 4.14 7.82
CA GLY A 457 -15.48 4.56 7.70
C GLY A 457 -14.74 4.04 6.47
N GLU A 458 -15.14 2.91 5.88
CA GLU A 458 -14.37 2.30 4.80
C GLU A 458 -14.75 2.91 3.45
N SER A 459 -13.82 3.66 2.85
CA SER A 459 -13.96 4.28 1.51
C SER A 459 -15.03 5.37 1.39
N VAL A 460 -15.61 5.87 2.49
CA VAL A 460 -16.57 6.97 2.45
C VAL A 460 -15.88 8.33 2.54
N ASN A 461 -16.48 9.38 1.98
CA ASN A 461 -15.86 10.71 1.88
C ASN A 461 -15.57 11.35 3.26
N THR A 462 -16.37 11.01 4.28
CA THR A 462 -16.21 11.55 5.64
C THR A 462 -15.07 10.89 6.44
N THR A 463 -14.47 9.81 5.93
CA THR A 463 -13.47 8.98 6.65
C THR A 463 -12.28 9.78 7.14
N HIS A 464 -11.83 10.79 6.41
CA HIS A 464 -10.67 11.59 6.79
C HIS A 464 -10.85 12.27 8.15
N GLN A 465 -12.05 12.75 8.44
CA GLN A 465 -12.38 13.46 9.67
C GLN A 465 -13.02 12.56 10.74
N THR A 466 -13.16 11.26 10.47
CA THR A 466 -13.75 10.31 11.42
C THR A 466 -12.85 10.17 12.65
N LYS A 467 -13.35 10.59 13.78
CA LYS A 467 -12.70 10.56 15.10
C LYS A 467 -13.61 9.99 16.19
N LYS A 468 -14.83 9.63 15.82
CA LYS A 468 -15.82 8.93 16.63
C LYS A 468 -16.30 7.74 15.85
N LEU A 469 -16.39 6.61 16.51
CA LEU A 469 -16.99 5.37 16.01
C LEU A 469 -18.13 5.04 16.97
N ASP A 470 -19.26 4.62 16.47
CA ASP A 470 -20.31 4.05 17.30
C ASP A 470 -19.95 2.65 17.78
N ILE A 471 -20.81 2.05 18.59
CA ILE A 471 -20.52 0.73 19.19
C ILE A 471 -20.44 -0.35 18.12
N ASP A 472 -21.33 -0.32 17.14
CA ASP A 472 -21.37 -1.32 16.07
C ASP A 472 -20.13 -1.21 15.18
N ASP A 473 -19.68 0.02 14.85
CA ASP A 473 -18.44 0.26 14.12
C ASP A 473 -17.21 -0.19 14.90
N LEU A 474 -17.16 0.07 16.21
CA LEU A 474 -16.07 -0.37 17.07
C LEU A 474 -16.01 -1.91 17.16
N MET A 475 -17.17 -2.59 17.31
CA MET A 475 -17.23 -4.04 17.30
C MET A 475 -16.78 -4.63 15.97
N TYR A 476 -17.26 -4.06 14.85
CA TYR A 476 -16.83 -4.50 13.53
C TYR A 476 -15.32 -4.32 13.33
N TYR A 477 -14.76 -3.19 13.78
CA TYR A 477 -13.32 -2.90 13.66
C TYR A 477 -12.47 -3.84 14.53
N ARG A 478 -12.98 -4.21 15.71
CA ARG A 478 -12.33 -5.19 16.60
C ARG A 478 -12.27 -6.57 15.97
N ASP A 479 -13.39 -7.01 15.37
CA ASP A 479 -13.56 -8.40 14.91
C ASP A 479 -12.88 -8.65 13.54
N ARG A 480 -12.44 -7.57 12.85
CA ARG A 480 -11.75 -7.64 11.57
C ARG A 480 -10.25 -7.40 11.70
#